data_1a0903fa64cb960911e0073b160968b3
#
_entry.id   1a0903fa64cb960911e0073b160968b3
#
_cell.length_a   1.000
_cell.length_b   1.000
_cell.length_c   1.000
_cell.angle_alpha   90.00
_cell.angle_beta   90.00
_cell.angle_gamma   90.00
#
_symmetry.space_group_name_H-M   'P 1'
#
loop_
_entity.id
_entity.type
_entity.pdbx_description
1 polymer ?
#
loop_
_entity_poly.entity_id
_entity_poly.type
_entity_poly.pdbx_seq_one_letter_code
_entity_poly.pdbx_strand_id
1 'polypeptide(L)'
;DFIDSQLIHVHTTARTGIQLEDIKDIVIHYVGNPGTTAQNNRDFFDKDDTEVSSHFVVGLKGEIIQCLPLWERSAASNNRNKDTISIEVCHPDGTGKFNDATYTSVVKLTAWLLKETGLSGDNVIRHYDVTGKLCPIYYVNNPDKWEAFKKDVKTSLAELKEK
;
A
#
# COMPACT_ATOMS: atom_id res chain seq x y z
N ASP A 1 17.54 -7.54 -2.74
CA ASP A 1 16.11 -7.43 -2.83
C ASP A 1 15.59 -6.39 -1.85
N PHE A 2 14.68 -5.52 -2.28
CA PHE A 2 14.25 -4.36 -1.48
C PHE A 2 13.00 -4.62 -0.62
N ILE A 3 12.45 -5.82 -0.70
CA ILE A 3 11.26 -6.22 0.06
C ILE A 3 11.62 -7.25 1.13
N ASP A 4 11.24 -6.97 2.38
CA ASP A 4 11.37 -7.89 3.50
C ASP A 4 10.07 -8.68 3.65
N SER A 5 10.09 -9.97 3.33
CA SER A 5 8.90 -10.82 3.41
C SER A 5 8.67 -11.31 4.83
N GLN A 6 7.59 -10.85 5.45
CA GLN A 6 7.16 -11.27 6.78
C GLN A 6 5.67 -11.57 6.77
N LEU A 7 5.29 -12.64 6.10
CA LEU A 7 3.87 -13.00 5.94
C LEU A 7 3.22 -13.22 7.31
N ILE A 8 2.00 -12.70 7.47
CA ILE A 8 1.19 -12.95 8.66
C ILE A 8 0.57 -14.35 8.55
N HIS A 9 0.17 -14.94 9.70
CA HIS A 9 -0.45 -16.25 9.66
C HIS A 9 -1.90 -16.16 9.17
N VAL A 10 -2.42 -17.28 8.67
CA VAL A 10 -3.83 -17.36 8.22
C VAL A 10 -4.72 -17.30 9.45
N HIS A 11 -5.67 -16.38 9.46
CA HIS A 11 -6.69 -16.26 10.49
C HIS A 11 -7.94 -15.58 9.92
N THR A 12 -8.93 -15.29 10.77
CA THR A 12 -10.31 -15.08 10.32
C THR A 12 -10.51 -13.94 9.31
N THR A 13 -9.95 -12.77 9.55
CA THR A 13 -10.27 -11.60 8.73
C THR A 13 -9.04 -10.99 8.05
N ALA A 14 -7.96 -10.81 8.78
CA ALA A 14 -6.78 -10.13 8.24
C ALA A 14 -6.08 -10.95 7.15
N ARG A 15 -6.07 -12.27 7.30
CA ARG A 15 -5.60 -13.17 6.24
C ARG A 15 -6.49 -14.41 6.17
N THR A 16 -7.49 -14.34 5.30
CA THR A 16 -8.45 -15.43 5.10
C THR A 16 -7.92 -16.56 4.23
N GLY A 17 -6.88 -16.28 3.42
CA GLY A 17 -6.40 -17.22 2.41
C GLY A 17 -7.20 -17.20 1.12
N ILE A 18 -8.23 -16.35 1.04
CA ILE A 18 -9.05 -16.26 -0.18
C ILE A 18 -8.21 -15.59 -1.28
N GLN A 19 -8.22 -16.16 -2.47
CA GLN A 19 -7.45 -15.64 -3.58
C GLN A 19 -8.06 -14.37 -4.17
N LEU A 20 -7.20 -13.50 -4.72
CA LEU A 20 -7.63 -12.36 -5.50
C LEU A 20 -8.26 -12.83 -6.81
N GLU A 21 -9.24 -12.07 -7.28
CA GLU A 21 -9.70 -12.08 -8.67
C GLU A 21 -8.65 -11.33 -9.51
N ASP A 22 -8.94 -11.05 -10.76
CA ASP A 22 -8.01 -10.28 -11.60
C ASP A 22 -7.69 -8.93 -10.93
N ILE A 23 -6.41 -8.66 -10.74
CA ILE A 23 -5.97 -7.42 -10.08
C ILE A 23 -6.22 -6.25 -11.01
N LYS A 24 -6.99 -5.26 -10.53
CA LYS A 24 -7.39 -4.10 -11.32
C LYS A 24 -6.72 -2.80 -10.89
N ASP A 25 -6.39 -2.66 -9.60
CA ASP A 25 -5.81 -1.43 -9.09
C ASP A 25 -4.86 -1.70 -7.92
N ILE A 26 -3.96 -0.75 -7.71
CA ILE A 26 -3.11 -0.67 -6.53
C ILE A 26 -3.67 0.46 -5.67
N VAL A 27 -4.01 0.17 -4.42
CA VAL A 27 -4.64 1.13 -3.50
C VAL A 27 -3.62 1.62 -2.47
N ILE A 28 -3.46 2.93 -2.40
CA ILE A 28 -2.57 3.57 -1.45
C ILE A 28 -3.37 4.00 -0.22
N HIS A 29 -2.85 3.63 0.96
CA HIS A 29 -3.41 3.99 2.27
C HIS A 29 -2.33 4.65 3.12
N TYR A 30 -2.74 5.30 4.21
CA TYR A 30 -1.82 5.66 5.28
C TYR A 30 -2.26 4.93 6.56
N VAL A 31 -1.32 4.67 7.46
CA VAL A 31 -1.64 3.85 8.65
C VAL A 31 -2.53 4.58 9.65
N GLY A 32 -2.52 5.90 9.64
CA GLY A 32 -3.36 6.71 10.53
C GLY A 32 -2.87 6.82 11.96
N ASN A 33 -1.73 6.20 12.29
CA ASN A 33 -1.10 6.25 13.60
C ASN A 33 0.30 6.85 13.44
N PRO A 34 0.45 8.17 13.65
CA PRO A 34 1.75 8.84 13.44
C PRO A 34 2.87 8.18 14.25
N GLY A 35 4.02 8.04 13.61
CA GLY A 35 5.23 7.55 14.26
C GLY A 35 5.34 6.04 14.41
N THR A 36 4.32 5.27 14.04
CA THR A 36 4.43 3.80 14.09
C THR A 36 5.33 3.29 12.96
N THR A 37 6.03 2.18 13.23
CA THR A 37 6.95 1.57 12.27
C THR A 37 6.24 0.58 11.36
N ALA A 38 6.90 0.18 10.28
CA ALA A 38 6.38 -0.89 9.42
C ALA A 38 6.22 -2.19 10.25
N GLN A 39 7.20 -2.50 11.09
CA GLN A 39 7.13 -3.70 11.93
C GLN A 39 5.96 -3.66 12.89
N ASN A 40 5.68 -2.50 13.53
CA ASN A 40 4.52 -2.34 14.41
C ASN A 40 3.23 -2.68 13.69
N ASN A 41 3.05 -2.15 12.48
CA ASN A 41 1.83 -2.35 11.71
C ASN A 41 1.71 -3.78 11.22
N ARG A 42 2.80 -4.37 10.73
CA ARG A 42 2.82 -5.79 10.34
C ARG A 42 2.41 -6.69 11.50
N ASP A 43 2.96 -6.47 12.69
CA ASP A 43 2.68 -7.28 13.87
C ASP A 43 1.24 -7.09 14.37
N PHE A 44 0.69 -5.88 14.21
CA PHE A 44 -0.71 -5.62 14.49
C PHE A 44 -1.62 -6.46 13.58
N PHE A 45 -1.31 -6.53 12.29
CA PHE A 45 -2.09 -7.36 11.36
C PHE A 45 -2.04 -8.85 11.70
N ASP A 46 -0.97 -9.29 12.34
CA ASP A 46 -0.76 -10.71 12.66
C ASP A 46 -1.50 -11.18 13.92
N LYS A 47 -2.12 -10.27 14.67
CA LYS A 47 -2.91 -10.63 15.85
C LYS A 47 -4.20 -11.33 15.45
N ASP A 48 -4.61 -12.32 16.23
CA ASP A 48 -5.76 -13.16 15.93
C ASP A 48 -7.08 -12.38 15.82
N ASP A 49 -7.22 -11.28 16.55
CA ASP A 49 -8.44 -10.48 16.60
C ASP A 49 -8.42 -9.29 15.65
N THR A 50 -7.36 -9.11 14.86
CA THR A 50 -7.25 -8.00 13.92
C THR A 50 -8.11 -8.25 12.69
N GLU A 51 -8.87 -7.23 12.29
CA GLU A 51 -9.76 -7.30 11.13
C GLU A 51 -9.23 -6.55 9.90
N VAL A 52 -8.01 -6.03 9.97
CA VAL A 52 -7.41 -5.25 8.90
C VAL A 52 -6.04 -5.80 8.53
N SER A 53 -5.66 -5.63 7.28
CA SER A 53 -4.32 -5.99 6.78
C SER A 53 -4.05 -5.29 5.46
N SER A 54 -2.80 -5.32 5.02
CA SER A 54 -2.42 -4.90 3.68
C SER A 54 -1.37 -5.86 3.14
N HIS A 55 -1.15 -5.81 1.83
CA HIS A 55 -0.09 -6.63 1.21
C HIS A 55 1.29 -6.13 1.63
N PHE A 56 1.45 -4.80 1.71
CA PHE A 56 2.73 -4.18 2.05
C PHE A 56 2.54 -3.08 3.08
N VAL A 57 3.57 -2.88 3.90
CA VAL A 57 3.71 -1.69 4.74
C VAL A 57 5.04 -1.04 4.41
N VAL A 58 5.02 0.27 4.16
CA VAL A 58 6.24 1.05 3.91
C VAL A 58 6.51 1.91 5.15
N GLY A 59 7.70 1.76 5.70
CA GLY A 59 8.08 2.35 6.99
C GLY A 59 8.74 3.72 6.89
N LEU A 60 9.00 4.30 8.06
CA LEU A 60 9.56 5.65 8.19
C LEU A 60 11.00 5.78 7.68
N LYS A 61 11.72 4.67 7.58
CA LYS A 61 13.09 4.64 7.03
C LYS A 61 13.10 4.17 5.58
N GLY A 62 11.93 4.02 4.97
CA GLY A 62 11.81 3.50 3.62
C GLY A 62 11.83 1.98 3.52
N GLU A 63 11.85 1.28 4.65
CA GLU A 63 11.79 -0.19 4.64
C GLU A 63 10.42 -0.66 4.16
N ILE A 64 10.39 -1.78 3.42
CA ILE A 64 9.16 -2.35 2.87
C ILE A 64 9.00 -3.75 3.41
N ILE A 65 7.88 -3.99 4.11
CA ILE A 65 7.54 -5.33 4.61
C ILE A 65 6.36 -5.86 3.80
N GLN A 66 6.47 -7.07 3.29
CA GLN A 66 5.37 -7.77 2.65
C GLN A 66 4.68 -8.66 3.69
N CYS A 67 3.38 -8.42 3.88
CA CYS A 67 2.57 -9.10 4.89
C CYS A 67 1.71 -10.23 4.33
N LEU A 68 1.40 -10.17 3.04
CA LEU A 68 0.53 -11.14 2.36
C LEU A 68 1.10 -11.52 1.01
N PRO A 69 0.88 -12.77 0.56
CA PRO A 69 1.17 -13.12 -0.83
C PRO A 69 0.36 -12.25 -1.78
N LEU A 70 0.93 -11.92 -2.94
CA LEU A 70 0.26 -11.03 -3.92
C LEU A 70 -1.05 -11.60 -4.47
N TRP A 71 -1.22 -12.92 -4.41
CA TRP A 71 -2.42 -13.58 -4.94
C TRP A 71 -3.54 -13.77 -3.91
N GLU A 72 -3.33 -13.34 -2.66
CA GLU A 72 -4.35 -13.40 -1.62
C GLU A 72 -4.97 -12.04 -1.36
N ARG A 73 -6.22 -12.03 -0.88
CA ARG A 73 -6.91 -10.80 -0.52
C ARG A 73 -6.33 -10.21 0.77
N SER A 74 -6.21 -8.89 0.80
CA SER A 74 -6.00 -8.15 2.05
C SER A 74 -7.35 -7.69 2.60
N ALA A 75 -7.34 -7.09 3.79
CA ALA A 75 -8.52 -6.51 4.43
C ALA A 75 -8.30 -5.00 4.63
N ALA A 76 -8.20 -4.26 3.53
CA ALA A 76 -7.84 -2.84 3.54
C ALA A 76 -8.77 -1.96 2.71
N SER A 77 -9.40 -2.49 1.68
CA SER A 77 -10.07 -1.69 0.63
C SER A 77 -11.54 -2.04 0.46
N ASN A 78 -12.18 -2.51 1.52
CA ASN A 78 -13.63 -2.78 1.57
C ASN A 78 -14.06 -3.74 0.44
N ASN A 79 -15.05 -3.35 -0.38
CA ASN A 79 -15.55 -4.21 -1.46
C ASN A 79 -14.55 -4.41 -2.60
N ARG A 80 -13.43 -3.67 -2.59
CA ARG A 80 -12.36 -3.84 -3.58
C ARG A 80 -11.23 -4.74 -3.07
N ASN A 81 -11.39 -5.40 -1.91
CA ASN A 81 -10.40 -6.38 -1.45
C ASN A 81 -10.21 -7.53 -2.43
N LYS A 82 -11.22 -7.84 -3.22
CA LYS A 82 -11.22 -8.96 -4.18
C LYS A 82 -10.31 -8.74 -5.38
N ASP A 83 -10.00 -7.49 -5.75
CA ASP A 83 -9.32 -7.18 -7.00
C ASP A 83 -8.25 -6.08 -6.88
N THR A 84 -7.73 -5.83 -5.66
CA THR A 84 -6.71 -4.81 -5.45
C THR A 84 -5.54 -5.33 -4.62
N ILE A 85 -4.37 -4.74 -4.87
CA ILE A 85 -3.22 -4.85 -3.98
C ILE A 85 -3.19 -3.59 -3.13
N SER A 86 -2.96 -3.73 -1.83
CA SER A 86 -3.00 -2.62 -0.87
C SER A 86 -1.63 -2.35 -0.29
N ILE A 87 -1.29 -1.06 -0.18
CA ILE A 87 -0.04 -0.57 0.44
C ILE A 87 -0.43 0.38 1.57
N GLU A 88 -0.02 0.05 2.81
CA GLU A 88 -0.14 0.93 3.97
C GLU A 88 1.16 1.69 4.16
N VAL A 89 1.06 3.00 4.35
CA VAL A 89 2.23 3.87 4.39
C VAL A 89 2.32 4.56 5.74
N CYS A 90 3.46 4.42 6.41
CA CYS A 90 3.75 5.08 7.67
C CYS A 90 4.05 6.57 7.45
N HIS A 91 3.79 7.38 8.47
CA HIS A 91 3.99 8.82 8.39
C HIS A 91 4.40 9.36 9.77
N PRO A 92 5.24 10.42 9.81
CA PRO A 92 5.80 10.88 11.08
C PRO A 92 4.84 11.67 11.95
N ASP A 93 3.85 12.35 11.35
CA ASP A 93 2.95 13.22 12.10
C ASP A 93 1.50 13.11 11.65
N GLY A 94 0.61 13.87 12.31
CA GLY A 94 -0.82 13.80 12.07
C GLY A 94 -1.29 14.35 10.72
N THR A 95 -0.44 15.06 9.99
CA THR A 95 -0.79 15.51 8.62
C THR A 95 -0.91 14.35 7.64
N GLY A 96 -0.27 13.23 7.93
CA GLY A 96 -0.24 12.07 7.06
C GLY A 96 0.73 12.20 5.89
N LYS A 97 1.51 13.29 5.82
CA LYS A 97 2.51 13.46 4.78
C LYS A 97 3.62 12.42 4.94
N PHE A 98 4.00 11.79 3.84
CA PHE A 98 5.11 10.82 3.83
C PHE A 98 6.44 11.58 3.87
N ASN A 99 7.38 11.10 4.68
CA ASN A 99 8.73 11.68 4.65
C ASN A 99 9.46 11.23 3.37
N ASP A 100 10.64 11.81 3.12
CA ASP A 100 11.35 11.57 1.86
C ASP A 100 11.73 10.11 1.65
N ALA A 101 12.24 9.42 2.67
CA ALA A 101 12.63 8.02 2.57
C ALA A 101 11.42 7.13 2.27
N THR A 102 10.32 7.36 2.98
CA THR A 102 9.07 6.64 2.79
C THR A 102 8.51 6.89 1.38
N TYR A 103 8.45 8.15 0.97
CA TYR A 103 7.93 8.55 -0.33
C TYR A 103 8.70 7.85 -1.47
N THR A 104 10.01 7.88 -1.41
CA THR A 104 10.86 7.23 -2.42
C THR A 104 10.55 5.73 -2.51
N SER A 105 10.40 5.07 -1.37
CA SER A 105 10.09 3.63 -1.34
C SER A 105 8.69 3.32 -1.85
N VAL A 106 7.69 4.16 -1.52
CA VAL A 106 6.32 3.94 -2.01
C VAL A 106 6.26 4.08 -3.53
N VAL A 107 6.93 5.09 -4.08
CA VAL A 107 7.02 5.29 -5.53
C VAL A 107 7.64 4.06 -6.19
N LYS A 108 8.77 3.60 -5.66
CA LYS A 108 9.48 2.43 -6.20
C LYS A 108 8.64 1.16 -6.14
N LEU A 109 8.02 0.90 -4.99
CA LEU A 109 7.18 -0.28 -4.79
C LEU A 109 5.98 -0.26 -5.72
N THR A 110 5.29 0.88 -5.79
CA THR A 110 4.10 1.02 -6.63
C THR A 110 4.44 0.80 -8.10
N ALA A 111 5.52 1.41 -8.59
CA ALA A 111 5.98 1.22 -9.98
C ALA A 111 6.32 -0.25 -10.25
N TRP A 112 7.01 -0.91 -9.31
CA TRP A 112 7.34 -2.32 -9.46
C TRP A 112 6.08 -3.19 -9.54
N LEU A 113 5.09 -2.92 -8.68
CA LEU A 113 3.81 -3.64 -8.70
C LEU A 113 3.06 -3.43 -10.02
N LEU A 114 3.05 -2.22 -10.56
CA LEU A 114 2.43 -1.96 -11.86
C LEU A 114 3.10 -2.76 -12.96
N LYS A 115 4.43 -2.84 -12.95
CA LYS A 115 5.17 -3.64 -13.92
C LYS A 115 4.80 -5.13 -13.80
N GLU A 116 4.79 -5.66 -12.57
CA GLU A 116 4.52 -7.08 -12.33
C GLU A 116 3.08 -7.47 -12.68
N THR A 117 2.12 -6.55 -12.52
CA THR A 117 0.71 -6.82 -12.81
C THR A 117 0.29 -6.43 -14.23
N GLY A 118 1.14 -5.74 -14.97
CA GLY A 118 0.80 -5.23 -16.30
C GLY A 118 -0.14 -4.03 -16.28
N LEU A 119 -0.36 -3.41 -15.13
CA LEU A 119 -1.21 -2.23 -14.98
C LEU A 119 -0.44 -0.94 -15.30
N SER A 120 -1.17 0.15 -15.52
CA SER A 120 -0.59 1.47 -15.77
C SER A 120 -0.71 2.38 -14.55
N GLY A 121 -0.08 3.55 -14.62
CA GLY A 121 -0.19 4.54 -13.55
C GLY A 121 -1.61 5.03 -13.28
N ASP A 122 -2.52 4.86 -14.23
CA ASP A 122 -3.94 5.19 -14.02
C ASP A 122 -4.64 4.22 -13.07
N ASN A 123 -4.02 3.07 -12.80
CA ASN A 123 -4.54 2.07 -11.87
C ASN A 123 -4.00 2.24 -10.45
N VAL A 124 -3.37 3.37 -10.14
CA VAL A 124 -2.98 3.74 -8.79
C VAL A 124 -4.05 4.64 -8.22
N ILE A 125 -4.74 4.17 -7.17
CA ILE A 125 -5.86 4.88 -6.57
C ILE A 125 -5.66 5.00 -5.06
N ARG A 126 -6.48 5.85 -4.43
CA ARG A 126 -6.51 6.03 -2.97
C ARG A 126 -7.69 5.25 -2.39
N HIS A 127 -7.61 4.93 -1.10
CA HIS A 127 -8.79 4.41 -0.40
C HIS A 127 -9.98 5.37 -0.55
N TYR A 128 -9.71 6.67 -0.55
CA TYR A 128 -10.70 7.72 -0.81
C TYR A 128 -11.48 7.46 -2.11
N ASP A 129 -10.79 7.01 -3.14
CA ASP A 129 -11.42 6.76 -4.46
C ASP A 129 -12.34 5.52 -4.43
N VAL A 130 -12.19 4.66 -3.41
CA VAL A 130 -13.05 3.49 -3.22
C VAL A 130 -14.30 3.83 -2.41
N THR A 131 -14.14 4.52 -1.27
CA THR A 131 -15.23 4.70 -0.29
C THR A 131 -15.50 6.14 0.13
N GLY A 132 -14.64 7.10 -0.23
CA GLY A 132 -14.72 8.47 0.28
C GLY A 132 -14.01 8.68 1.63
N LYS A 133 -13.43 7.62 2.22
CA LYS A 133 -12.65 7.74 3.44
C LYS A 133 -11.43 8.65 3.20
N LEU A 134 -11.11 9.52 4.18
CA LEU A 134 -9.95 10.43 4.08
C LEU A 134 -8.64 9.65 4.27
N CYS A 135 -8.30 8.82 3.30
CA CYS A 135 -7.13 7.95 3.32
C CYS A 135 -6.55 7.82 1.91
N PRO A 136 -5.29 8.12 1.71
CA PRO A 136 -4.34 8.75 2.66
C PRO A 136 -4.61 10.24 2.82
N ILE A 137 -4.81 10.68 4.05
CA ILE A 137 -5.41 12.00 4.33
C ILE A 137 -4.65 13.18 3.71
N TYR A 138 -3.32 13.19 3.78
CA TYR A 138 -2.54 14.30 3.21
C TYR A 138 -2.79 14.44 1.70
N TYR A 139 -2.90 13.32 1.00
CA TYR A 139 -3.05 13.26 -0.47
C TYR A 139 -4.52 13.38 -0.90
N VAL A 140 -5.44 13.33 0.04
CA VAL A 140 -6.84 13.70 -0.17
C VAL A 140 -7.01 15.20 0.01
N ASN A 141 -6.43 15.75 1.08
CA ASN A 141 -6.50 17.18 1.37
C ASN A 141 -5.66 18.04 0.41
N ASN A 142 -4.67 17.43 -0.25
CA ASN A 142 -3.77 18.10 -1.18
C ASN A 142 -3.76 17.35 -2.51
N PRO A 143 -4.82 17.51 -3.35
CA PRO A 143 -4.94 16.75 -4.61
C PRO A 143 -3.79 16.97 -5.57
N ASP A 144 -3.16 18.14 -5.55
CA ASP A 144 -1.97 18.42 -6.35
C ASP A 144 -0.79 17.52 -5.96
N LYS A 145 -0.67 17.19 -4.68
CA LYS A 145 0.37 16.28 -4.19
C LYS A 145 0.08 14.84 -4.59
N TRP A 146 -1.18 14.45 -4.66
CA TRP A 146 -1.57 13.14 -5.17
C TRP A 146 -1.22 13.00 -6.67
N GLU A 147 -1.53 14.02 -7.47
CA GLU A 147 -1.18 14.00 -8.88
C GLU A 147 0.33 13.98 -9.10
N ALA A 148 1.09 14.70 -8.27
CA ALA A 148 2.55 14.64 -8.30
C ALA A 148 3.07 13.25 -7.98
N PHE A 149 2.49 12.58 -6.98
CA PHE A 149 2.83 11.20 -6.63
C PHE A 149 2.59 10.26 -7.82
N LYS A 150 1.41 10.35 -8.44
CA LYS A 150 1.10 9.50 -9.61
C LYS A 150 2.08 9.75 -10.75
N LYS A 151 2.47 11.01 -10.97
CA LYS A 151 3.46 11.36 -11.99
C LYS A 151 4.81 10.72 -11.69
N ASP A 152 5.26 10.77 -10.43
CA ASP A 152 6.52 10.17 -10.01
C ASP A 152 6.48 8.64 -10.19
N VAL A 153 5.35 8.00 -9.90
CA VAL A 153 5.15 6.57 -10.14
C VAL A 153 5.26 6.25 -11.64
N LYS A 154 4.61 7.05 -12.48
CA LYS A 154 4.64 6.85 -13.94
C LYS A 154 6.06 7.00 -14.48
N THR A 155 6.83 7.96 -13.97
CA THR A 155 8.23 8.17 -14.36
C THR A 155 9.07 6.95 -13.93
N SER A 156 8.90 6.48 -12.70
CA SER A 156 9.62 5.31 -12.20
C SER A 156 9.27 4.05 -13.00
N LEU A 157 8.00 3.88 -13.35
CA LEU A 157 7.54 2.75 -14.16
C LEU A 157 8.20 2.77 -15.54
N ALA A 158 8.27 3.92 -16.18
CA ALA A 158 8.91 4.07 -17.49
C ALA A 158 10.40 3.68 -17.41
N GLU A 159 11.09 4.09 -16.36
CA GLU A 159 12.50 3.72 -16.14
C GLU A 159 12.68 2.22 -15.96
N LEU A 160 11.76 1.56 -15.23
CA LEU A 160 11.79 0.10 -15.05
C LEU A 160 11.60 -0.65 -16.37
N LYS A 161 10.75 -0.12 -17.26
CA LYS A 161 10.48 -0.75 -18.56
C LYS A 161 11.61 -0.62 -19.56
N GLU A 162 12.50 0.34 -19.34
CA GLU A 162 13.68 0.55 -20.21
C GLU A 162 14.81 -0.45 -19.92
N LYS A 163 14.74 -1.20 -18.82
CA LYS A 163 15.79 -2.14 -18.39
C LYS A 163 15.57 -3.57 -18.86
#